data_6b28c3c87949facf26ba246b88de7f06
#
_entry.id   6b28c3c87949facf26ba246b88de7f06
#
_cell.length_a   1.000
_cell.length_b   1.000
_cell.length_c   1.000
_cell.angle_alpha   90.00
_cell.angle_beta   90.00
_cell.angle_gamma   90.00
#
_symmetry.space_group_name_H-M   'P 1'
#
loop_
_entity.id
_entity.type
_entity.pdbx_description
1 polymer ?
#
loop_
_entity_poly.entity_id
_entity_poly.type
_entity_poly.pdbx_seq_one_letter_code
_entity_poly.pdbx_strand_id
1 'polypeptide(L)'
;MSFKEGLRKFLGIKTEEELHRKKTFGEKVKEFIESLFFAAIAALVIITFIIQNTRIPTGSMEDTILVGDFVLVNKFIYGASSPRYIPFTEIELPYFQLPAFKEPKAKDIVVFEYPGDRDQLRPNELGVNYVKRCIGTPGDTIQIIDKVVFINSKEFWIPSHIKYLNPYVKPKEYVEPRIFPKGMPWNEDNYGPLVVPKKGYTVRLNIENVEQWRTIIDREYGKRVVNISGNVVTIEDVPVRSYTFKKDYYFMXXXXXXXXXVGEAFITLFSWNRDIPMSDIFRLLGSIRPDRVLKLLH
;
A
#
# COMPACT_ATOMS: atom_id res chain seq x y z
N MET A 1 -35.25 27.61 4.53
CA MET A 1 -35.16 26.34 3.73
C MET A 1 -34.76 25.23 4.68
N SER A 2 -35.58 24.19 4.80
CA SER A 2 -35.29 23.07 5.70
C SER A 2 -34.11 22.24 5.18
N PHE A 3 -33.30 21.71 6.10
CA PHE A 3 -32.21 20.77 5.76
C PHE A 3 -32.73 19.61 4.88
N LYS A 4 -33.93 19.12 5.16
CA LYS A 4 -34.58 18.06 4.36
C LYS A 4 -34.86 18.52 2.92
N GLU A 5 -35.27 19.76 2.72
CA GLU A 5 -35.47 20.31 1.37
C GLU A 5 -34.16 20.47 0.60
N GLY A 6 -33.12 20.94 1.29
CA GLY A 6 -31.80 21.04 0.70
C GLY A 6 -31.23 19.69 0.26
N LEU A 7 -31.34 18.68 1.12
CA LEU A 7 -30.91 17.32 0.83
C LEU A 7 -31.72 16.69 -0.32
N ARG A 8 -33.03 16.92 -0.32
CA ARG A 8 -33.93 16.44 -1.36
C ARG A 8 -33.58 17.03 -2.74
N LYS A 9 -33.31 18.34 -2.75
CA LYS A 9 -32.85 19.04 -3.98
C LYS A 9 -31.48 18.57 -4.44
N PHE A 10 -30.56 18.35 -3.51
CA PHE A 10 -29.20 17.81 -3.79
C PHE A 10 -29.30 16.41 -4.39
N LEU A 11 -30.15 15.56 -3.86
CA LEU A 11 -30.33 14.17 -4.34
C LEU A 11 -31.24 14.10 -5.60
N GLY A 12 -31.72 15.20 -6.12
CA GLY A 12 -32.57 15.22 -7.32
C GLY A 12 -33.92 14.53 -7.13
N ILE A 13 -34.41 14.42 -5.89
CA ILE A 13 -35.73 13.79 -5.59
C ILE A 13 -36.81 14.75 -5.92
N LYS A 14 -37.56 14.46 -6.98
CA LYS A 14 -38.64 15.31 -7.49
C LYS A 14 -39.93 15.12 -6.67
N THR A 15 -40.70 16.18 -6.58
CA THR A 15 -42.05 16.09 -6.00
C THR A 15 -43.01 15.48 -7.02
N GLU A 16 -44.18 14.99 -6.55
CA GLU A 16 -45.23 14.42 -7.44
C GLU A 16 -45.69 15.42 -8.49
N GLU A 17 -45.83 16.69 -8.12
CA GLU A 17 -46.19 17.75 -9.04
C GLU A 17 -45.18 17.99 -10.14
N GLU A 18 -43.88 17.92 -9.78
CA GLU A 18 -42.78 18.04 -10.75
C GLU A 18 -42.71 16.84 -11.69
N LEU A 19 -43.08 15.65 -11.24
CA LEU A 19 -43.11 14.43 -12.04
C LEU A 19 -44.16 14.47 -13.16
N HIS A 20 -45.33 15.11 -12.92
CA HIS A 20 -46.43 15.16 -13.87
C HIS A 20 -46.41 16.38 -14.79
N ARG A 21 -45.50 17.34 -14.56
CA ARG A 21 -45.37 18.53 -15.40
C ARG A 21 -44.78 18.19 -16.77
N LYS A 22 -45.45 18.59 -17.83
CA LYS A 22 -44.94 18.48 -19.21
C LYS A 22 -43.74 19.43 -19.37
N LYS A 23 -42.59 18.89 -19.62
CA LYS A 23 -41.33 19.64 -19.78
C LYS A 23 -41.12 20.03 -21.23
N THR A 24 -40.58 21.23 -21.44
CA THR A 24 -40.16 21.71 -22.75
C THR A 24 -38.93 20.94 -23.21
N PHE A 25 -38.62 20.95 -24.50
CA PHE A 25 -37.44 20.28 -25.06
C PHE A 25 -36.17 20.79 -24.40
N GLY A 26 -36.04 22.11 -24.21
CA GLY A 26 -34.89 22.71 -23.54
C GLY A 26 -34.69 22.20 -22.10
N GLU A 27 -35.77 22.08 -21.34
CA GLU A 27 -35.74 21.55 -19.98
C GLU A 27 -35.24 20.06 -19.95
N LYS A 28 -35.70 19.27 -20.92
CA LYS A 28 -35.26 17.86 -21.05
C LYS A 28 -33.78 17.76 -21.34
N VAL A 29 -33.26 18.60 -22.25
CA VAL A 29 -31.82 18.63 -22.61
C VAL A 29 -31.00 19.06 -21.39
N LYS A 30 -31.45 20.09 -20.67
CA LYS A 30 -30.78 20.56 -19.44
C LYS A 30 -30.71 19.45 -18.38
N GLU A 31 -31.84 18.77 -18.11
CA GLU A 31 -31.85 17.66 -17.13
C GLU A 31 -30.96 16.50 -17.57
N PHE A 32 -30.90 16.19 -18.86
CA PHE A 32 -30.03 15.16 -19.39
C PHE A 32 -28.58 15.51 -19.14
N ILE A 33 -28.16 16.75 -19.43
CA ILE A 33 -26.78 17.22 -19.21
C ILE A 33 -26.45 17.18 -17.70
N GLU A 34 -27.36 17.64 -16.84
CA GLU A 34 -27.19 17.61 -15.39
C GLU A 34 -27.03 16.16 -14.87
N SER A 35 -27.86 15.24 -15.36
CA SER A 35 -27.78 13.83 -14.95
C SER A 35 -26.47 13.19 -15.44
N LEU A 36 -26.03 13.51 -16.66
CA LEU A 36 -24.77 13.04 -17.19
C LEU A 36 -23.58 13.56 -16.38
N PHE A 37 -23.60 14.82 -15.99
CA PHE A 37 -22.59 15.44 -15.14
C PHE A 37 -22.53 14.76 -13.76
N PHE A 38 -23.69 14.54 -13.14
CA PHE A 38 -23.77 13.83 -11.86
C PHE A 38 -23.27 12.39 -11.97
N ALA A 39 -23.65 11.68 -13.03
CA ALA A 39 -23.20 10.32 -13.27
C ALA A 39 -21.68 10.26 -13.47
N ALA A 40 -21.09 11.24 -14.18
CA ALA A 40 -19.65 11.34 -14.39
C ALA A 40 -18.91 11.57 -13.05
N ILE A 41 -19.42 12.47 -12.21
CA ILE A 41 -18.84 12.71 -10.87
C ILE A 41 -18.94 11.44 -10.01
N ALA A 42 -20.10 10.80 -9.98
CA ALA A 42 -20.29 9.56 -9.21
C ALA A 42 -19.32 8.45 -9.69
N ALA A 43 -19.20 8.28 -11.00
CA ALA A 43 -18.26 7.32 -11.57
C ALA A 43 -16.83 7.65 -11.19
N LEU A 44 -16.44 8.93 -11.26
CA LEU A 44 -15.10 9.38 -10.87
C LEU A 44 -14.81 9.05 -9.39
N VAL A 45 -15.76 9.31 -8.50
CA VAL A 45 -15.62 9.01 -7.07
C VAL A 45 -15.48 7.51 -6.86
N ILE A 46 -16.30 6.70 -7.51
CA ILE A 46 -16.27 5.23 -7.39
C ILE A 46 -14.91 4.69 -7.87
N ILE A 47 -14.45 5.10 -9.05
CA ILE A 47 -13.19 4.63 -9.63
C ILE A 47 -11.99 5.11 -8.79
N THR A 48 -12.06 6.32 -8.25
CA THR A 48 -10.98 6.88 -7.45
C THR A 48 -10.84 6.20 -6.08
N PHE A 49 -11.96 6.04 -5.36
CA PHE A 49 -11.94 5.68 -3.95
C PHE A 49 -12.45 4.28 -3.63
N ILE A 50 -13.20 3.65 -4.51
CA ILE A 50 -13.86 2.37 -4.19
C ILE A 50 -13.27 1.22 -4.97
N ILE A 51 -13.19 1.34 -6.30
CA ILE A 51 -12.80 0.24 -7.19
C ILE A 51 -11.70 0.70 -8.13
N GLN A 52 -10.67 -0.12 -8.23
CA GLN A 52 -9.61 0.08 -9.22
C GLN A 52 -9.50 -1.18 -10.09
N ASN A 53 -9.60 -1.00 -11.40
CA ASN A 53 -9.28 -2.06 -12.35
C ASN A 53 -7.77 -2.06 -12.57
N THR A 54 -7.13 -3.20 -12.36
CA THR A 54 -5.68 -3.34 -12.53
C THR A 54 -5.40 -4.59 -13.35
N ARG A 55 -4.56 -4.43 -14.37
CA ARG A 55 -4.04 -5.57 -15.13
C ARG A 55 -2.82 -6.14 -14.41
N ILE A 56 -2.74 -7.46 -14.36
CA ILE A 56 -1.62 -8.16 -13.69
C ILE A 56 -0.46 -8.26 -14.69
N PRO A 57 0.66 -7.57 -14.44
CA PRO A 57 1.77 -7.55 -15.39
C PRO A 57 2.78 -8.70 -15.18
N THR A 58 2.79 -9.34 -14.02
CA THR A 58 3.83 -10.32 -13.64
C THR A 58 3.23 -11.59 -13.06
N GLY A 59 3.95 -12.70 -13.22
CA GLY A 59 3.52 -14.02 -12.77
C GLY A 59 3.77 -14.35 -11.30
N SER A 60 4.04 -13.35 -10.46
CA SER A 60 4.36 -13.61 -9.04
C SER A 60 3.20 -14.19 -8.24
N MET A 61 2.00 -14.18 -8.80
CA MET A 61 0.80 -14.77 -8.20
C MET A 61 0.17 -15.82 -9.11
N GLU A 62 0.91 -16.34 -10.11
CA GLU A 62 0.42 -17.40 -11.01
C GLU A 62 -0.16 -18.57 -10.22
N ASP A 63 -1.14 -19.20 -10.82
CA ASP A 63 -2.04 -20.23 -10.28
C ASP A 63 -3.12 -19.67 -9.32
N THR A 64 -2.97 -18.45 -8.81
CA THR A 64 -4.06 -17.73 -8.12
C THR A 64 -4.61 -16.63 -9.04
N ILE A 65 -3.72 -15.86 -9.68
CA ILE A 65 -4.06 -14.79 -10.61
C ILE A 65 -3.06 -14.86 -11.76
N LEU A 66 -3.56 -14.98 -12.99
CA LEU A 66 -2.70 -15.16 -14.16
C LEU A 66 -2.19 -13.84 -14.71
N VAL A 67 -1.03 -13.88 -15.38
CA VAL A 67 -0.52 -12.74 -16.13
C VAL A 67 -1.51 -12.35 -17.21
N GLY A 68 -1.86 -11.09 -17.26
CA GLY A 68 -2.84 -10.55 -18.21
C GLY A 68 -4.24 -10.44 -17.66
N ASP A 69 -4.55 -11.07 -16.52
CA ASP A 69 -5.85 -10.95 -15.88
C ASP A 69 -6.14 -9.50 -15.49
N PHE A 70 -7.41 -9.13 -15.58
CA PHE A 70 -7.93 -7.88 -15.02
C PHE A 70 -8.60 -8.18 -13.69
N VAL A 71 -8.12 -7.56 -12.64
CA VAL A 71 -8.67 -7.73 -11.29
C VAL A 71 -9.30 -6.43 -10.82
N LEU A 72 -10.45 -6.55 -10.17
CA LEU A 72 -11.11 -5.44 -9.51
C LEU A 72 -10.62 -5.36 -8.06
N VAL A 73 -9.86 -4.32 -7.78
CA VAL A 73 -9.29 -4.07 -6.46
C VAL A 73 -10.28 -3.23 -5.66
N ASN A 74 -10.67 -3.72 -4.49
CA ASN A 74 -11.47 -2.95 -3.55
C ASN A 74 -10.53 -2.06 -2.72
N LYS A 75 -10.49 -0.78 -3.03
CA LYS A 75 -9.64 0.21 -2.34
C LYS A 75 -10.21 0.61 -0.97
N PHE A 76 -11.53 0.53 -0.84
CA PHE A 76 -12.26 1.06 0.31
C PHE A 76 -11.93 0.33 1.62
N ILE A 77 -11.74 -0.99 1.55
CA ILE A 77 -11.55 -1.86 2.73
C ILE A 77 -10.28 -1.46 3.51
N TYR A 78 -9.18 -1.23 2.79
CA TYR A 78 -7.87 -0.96 3.40
C TYR A 78 -7.49 0.51 3.39
N GLY A 79 -8.49 1.41 3.31
CA GLY A 79 -8.29 2.85 3.33
C GLY A 79 -8.03 3.41 1.94
N ALA A 80 -9.11 3.83 1.29
CA ALA A 80 -9.04 4.43 -0.04
C ALA A 80 -8.09 5.62 -0.06
N SER A 81 -7.24 5.70 -1.05
CA SER A 81 -6.28 6.79 -1.21
C SER A 81 -6.67 7.68 -2.40
N SER A 82 -6.32 8.97 -2.29
CA SER A 82 -6.43 9.88 -3.44
C SER A 82 -5.48 9.45 -4.55
N PRO A 83 -5.78 9.74 -5.81
CA PRO A 83 -4.80 9.53 -6.87
C PRO A 83 -3.62 10.48 -6.67
N ARG A 84 -2.43 10.02 -7.01
CA ARG A 84 -1.21 10.87 -6.94
C ARG A 84 -1.16 11.89 -8.06
N TYR A 85 -1.77 11.57 -9.20
CA TYR A 85 -1.72 12.39 -10.42
C TYR A 85 -3.13 12.53 -11.00
N ILE A 86 -3.39 13.65 -11.65
CA ILE A 86 -4.59 13.81 -12.47
C ILE A 86 -4.48 12.81 -13.64
N PRO A 87 -5.51 11.99 -13.90
CA PRO A 87 -5.44 11.03 -15.01
C PRO A 87 -5.00 11.69 -16.33
N PHE A 88 -4.09 11.03 -17.02
CA PHE A 88 -3.52 11.45 -18.31
C PHE A 88 -2.61 12.71 -18.24
N THR A 89 -2.19 13.13 -17.02
CA THR A 89 -1.27 14.26 -16.84
C THR A 89 -0.18 13.88 -15.83
N GLU A 90 0.88 14.73 -15.77
CA GLU A 90 1.95 14.62 -14.78
C GLU A 90 1.71 15.55 -13.57
N ILE A 91 0.51 16.11 -13.45
CA ILE A 91 0.18 17.06 -12.38
C ILE A 91 -0.06 16.26 -11.09
N GLU A 92 0.80 16.48 -10.10
CA GLU A 92 0.70 15.84 -8.79
C GLU A 92 -0.46 16.42 -7.99
N LEU A 93 -1.23 15.54 -7.37
CA LEU A 93 -2.30 15.88 -6.45
C LEU A 93 -1.85 15.65 -4.99
N PRO A 94 -2.40 16.41 -4.04
CA PRO A 94 -2.14 16.11 -2.64
C PRO A 94 -2.57 14.69 -2.30
N TYR A 95 -1.61 13.90 -1.82
CA TYR A 95 -1.89 12.50 -1.46
C TYR A 95 -2.46 12.43 -0.05
N PHE A 96 -3.59 11.77 0.08
CA PHE A 96 -4.16 11.43 1.37
C PHE A 96 -4.78 10.03 1.30
N GLN A 97 -4.90 9.40 2.45
CA GLN A 97 -5.52 8.08 2.57
C GLN A 97 -6.62 8.15 3.64
N LEU A 98 -7.77 7.60 3.31
CA LEU A 98 -8.89 7.49 4.25
C LEU A 98 -8.59 6.41 5.30
N PRO A 99 -9.17 6.52 6.49
CA PRO A 99 -9.00 5.46 7.49
C PRO A 99 -9.47 4.11 6.96
N ALA A 100 -8.71 3.07 7.30
CA ALA A 100 -9.05 1.70 6.91
C ALA A 100 -10.20 1.15 7.77
N PHE A 101 -11.09 0.39 7.14
CA PHE A 101 -12.16 -0.33 7.83
C PHE A 101 -11.67 -1.66 8.38
N LYS A 102 -10.61 -2.21 7.79
CA LYS A 102 -10.08 -3.52 8.13
C LYS A 102 -8.56 -3.52 7.96
N GLU A 103 -7.88 -4.29 8.80
CA GLU A 103 -6.43 -4.53 8.67
C GLU A 103 -6.20 -5.79 7.83
N PRO A 104 -5.11 -5.83 7.06
CA PRO A 104 -4.74 -7.06 6.36
C PRO A 104 -4.51 -8.20 7.35
N LYS A 105 -4.97 -9.38 6.98
CA LYS A 105 -4.78 -10.60 7.77
C LYS A 105 -3.90 -11.58 7.01
N ALA A 106 -3.32 -12.52 7.74
CA ALA A 106 -2.60 -13.62 7.11
C ALA A 106 -3.50 -14.34 6.11
N LYS A 107 -2.97 -14.63 4.94
CA LYS A 107 -3.61 -15.22 3.74
C LYS A 107 -4.35 -14.22 2.84
N ASP A 108 -4.64 -13.00 3.28
CA ASP A 108 -5.26 -11.99 2.40
C ASP A 108 -4.36 -11.69 1.20
N ILE A 109 -4.97 -11.51 0.03
CA ILE A 109 -4.28 -11.01 -1.17
C ILE A 109 -4.46 -9.49 -1.16
N VAL A 110 -3.35 -8.78 -1.08
CA VAL A 110 -3.33 -7.33 -0.89
C VAL A 110 -2.67 -6.66 -2.09
N VAL A 111 -3.29 -5.60 -2.59
CA VAL A 111 -2.67 -4.69 -3.56
C VAL A 111 -2.13 -3.50 -2.78
N PHE A 112 -0.85 -3.20 -2.98
CA PHE A 112 -0.20 -2.08 -2.29
C PHE A 112 0.82 -1.42 -3.22
N GLU A 113 1.08 -0.16 -2.97
CA GLU A 113 2.09 0.57 -3.71
C GLU A 113 3.48 0.03 -3.35
N TYR A 114 4.28 -0.28 -4.35
CA TYR A 114 5.64 -0.80 -4.17
C TYR A 114 6.48 0.20 -3.36
N PRO A 115 7.03 -0.21 -2.22
CA PRO A 115 7.74 0.73 -1.34
C PRO A 115 9.19 1.00 -1.76
N GLY A 116 9.65 0.41 -2.84
CA GLY A 116 11.05 0.47 -3.26
C GLY A 116 11.86 -0.73 -2.78
N ASP A 117 13.03 -0.91 -3.38
CA ASP A 117 13.97 -1.97 -3.04
C ASP A 117 14.51 -1.80 -1.61
N ARG A 118 15.15 -2.86 -1.12
CA ARG A 118 15.68 -2.93 0.25
C ARG A 118 16.47 -1.69 0.67
N ASP A 119 17.26 -1.14 -0.23
CA ASP A 119 18.16 -0.03 0.08
C ASP A 119 17.63 1.35 -0.37
N GLN A 120 16.39 1.41 -0.88
CA GLN A 120 15.77 2.63 -1.38
C GLN A 120 14.83 3.24 -0.35
N LEU A 121 14.86 4.57 -0.20
CA LEU A 121 13.87 5.31 0.59
C LEU A 121 12.50 5.33 -0.10
N ARG A 122 12.52 5.48 -1.40
CA ARG A 122 11.34 5.54 -2.26
C ARG A 122 11.62 4.76 -3.54
N PRO A 123 10.61 4.18 -4.15
CA PRO A 123 10.81 3.51 -5.44
C PRO A 123 11.20 4.50 -6.53
N ASN A 124 11.89 4.02 -7.55
CA ASN A 124 12.26 4.84 -8.71
C ASN A 124 11.00 5.28 -9.49
N GLU A 125 9.98 4.44 -9.52
CA GLU A 125 8.71 4.72 -10.17
C GLU A 125 7.60 4.75 -9.11
N LEU A 126 6.93 5.88 -8.98
CA LEU A 126 5.81 6.05 -8.06
C LEU A 126 4.52 5.46 -8.67
N GLY A 127 3.63 4.99 -7.82
CA GLY A 127 2.33 4.50 -8.25
C GLY A 127 2.33 3.08 -8.82
N VAL A 128 3.46 2.38 -8.77
CA VAL A 128 3.53 0.97 -9.20
C VAL A 128 2.87 0.11 -8.10
N ASN A 129 1.85 -0.62 -8.48
CA ASN A 129 1.12 -1.46 -7.55
C ASN A 129 1.56 -2.92 -7.66
N TYR A 130 1.83 -3.52 -6.51
CA TYR A 130 2.15 -4.93 -6.38
C TYR A 130 0.97 -5.68 -5.77
N VAL A 131 0.76 -6.90 -6.24
CA VAL A 131 -0.23 -7.83 -5.69
C VAL A 131 0.55 -8.95 -5.01
N LYS A 132 0.37 -9.12 -3.71
CA LYS A 132 1.06 -10.17 -2.94
C LYS A 132 0.13 -10.76 -1.87
N ARG A 133 0.49 -11.93 -1.40
CA ARG A 133 -0.21 -12.57 -0.26
C ARG A 133 0.44 -12.13 1.05
N CYS A 134 -0.38 -11.68 1.99
CA CYS A 134 0.07 -11.40 3.36
C CYS A 134 0.31 -12.73 4.07
N ILE A 135 1.51 -12.95 4.58
CA ILE A 135 1.81 -14.15 5.36
C ILE A 135 2.14 -13.83 6.82
N GLY A 136 2.66 -12.62 7.09
CA GLY A 136 2.93 -12.20 8.47
C GLY A 136 2.28 -10.88 8.81
N THR A 137 1.68 -10.80 9.98
CA THR A 137 1.05 -9.58 10.51
C THR A 137 1.93 -8.96 11.61
N PRO A 138 1.64 -7.70 12.03
CA PRO A 138 2.48 -7.03 13.01
C PRO A 138 2.68 -7.83 14.30
N GLY A 139 3.94 -8.10 14.63
CA GLY A 139 4.33 -8.87 15.80
C GLY A 139 4.58 -10.35 15.54
N ASP A 140 4.22 -10.86 14.36
CA ASP A 140 4.52 -12.26 14.02
C ASP A 140 6.01 -12.48 13.83
N THR A 141 6.46 -13.70 14.12
CA THR A 141 7.82 -14.15 13.80
C THR A 141 7.76 -15.06 12.58
N ILE A 142 8.47 -14.67 11.52
CA ILE A 142 8.51 -15.39 10.23
C ILE A 142 9.81 -16.20 10.17
N GLN A 143 9.68 -17.46 9.78
CA GLN A 143 10.84 -18.30 9.48
C GLN A 143 10.51 -19.18 8.28
N ILE A 144 11.49 -19.37 7.39
CA ILE A 144 11.37 -20.32 6.28
C ILE A 144 12.52 -21.31 6.43
N ILE A 145 12.20 -22.58 6.39
CA ILE A 145 13.17 -23.68 6.48
C ILE A 145 12.89 -24.61 5.29
N ASP A 146 13.85 -24.71 4.41
CA ASP A 146 13.76 -25.57 3.21
C ASP A 146 12.43 -25.33 2.45
N LYS A 147 12.10 -24.05 2.23
CA LYS A 147 10.86 -23.54 1.56
C LYS A 147 9.58 -23.66 2.39
N VAL A 148 9.60 -24.35 3.54
CA VAL A 148 8.42 -24.44 4.42
C VAL A 148 8.35 -23.18 5.27
N VAL A 149 7.20 -22.51 5.23
CA VAL A 149 6.98 -21.25 5.96
C VAL A 149 6.43 -21.56 7.35
N PHE A 150 7.02 -20.93 8.35
CA PHE A 150 6.58 -21.00 9.75
C PHE A 150 6.23 -19.60 10.24
N ILE A 151 5.08 -19.47 10.89
CA ILE A 151 4.64 -18.24 11.56
C ILE A 151 4.48 -18.57 13.05
N ASN A 152 5.23 -17.87 13.89
CA ASN A 152 5.22 -18.12 15.34
C ASN A 152 5.50 -19.60 15.66
N SER A 153 6.48 -20.17 14.95
CA SER A 153 6.92 -21.58 15.07
C SER A 153 5.88 -22.63 14.64
N LYS A 154 4.77 -22.20 14.03
CA LYS A 154 3.76 -23.12 13.48
C LYS A 154 3.85 -23.10 11.96
N GLU A 155 3.79 -24.26 11.33
CA GLU A 155 3.78 -24.36 9.88
C GLU A 155 2.59 -23.59 9.32
N PHE A 156 2.89 -22.69 8.38
CA PHE A 156 1.88 -21.88 7.73
C PHE A 156 1.40 -22.59 6.48
N TRP A 157 0.09 -22.86 6.44
CA TRP A 157 -0.50 -23.49 5.27
C TRP A 157 -0.35 -22.62 4.03
N ILE A 158 0.22 -23.19 2.99
CA ILE A 158 0.39 -22.59 1.68
C ILE A 158 -0.43 -23.41 0.68
N PRO A 159 -1.16 -22.77 -0.25
CA PRO A 159 -1.91 -23.53 -1.25
C PRO A 159 -1.01 -24.50 -2.03
N SER A 160 -1.50 -25.72 -2.23
CA SER A 160 -0.73 -26.80 -2.89
C SER A 160 -0.41 -26.50 -4.37
N HIS A 161 -1.14 -25.57 -4.97
CA HIS A 161 -0.94 -25.19 -6.38
C HIS A 161 0.14 -24.09 -6.57
N ILE A 162 0.84 -23.69 -5.51
CA ILE A 162 1.93 -22.72 -5.67
C ILE A 162 3.09 -23.36 -6.41
N LYS A 163 3.50 -22.72 -7.50
CA LYS A 163 4.65 -23.15 -8.29
C LYS A 163 5.94 -22.48 -7.78
N TYR A 164 6.91 -23.32 -7.47
CA TYR A 164 8.27 -22.85 -7.27
C TYR A 164 8.99 -22.90 -8.62
N LEU A 165 9.52 -21.78 -9.09
CA LEU A 165 10.29 -21.74 -10.34
C LEU A 165 11.55 -22.60 -10.25
N ASN A 166 12.15 -22.65 -9.07
CA ASN A 166 13.27 -23.53 -8.80
C ASN A 166 12.80 -24.64 -7.85
N PRO A 167 12.75 -25.89 -8.32
CA PRO A 167 12.35 -27.01 -7.45
C PRO A 167 13.40 -27.37 -6.40
N TYR A 168 14.67 -26.99 -6.63
CA TYR A 168 15.75 -27.29 -5.70
C TYR A 168 15.76 -26.31 -4.53
N VAL A 169 16.06 -26.81 -3.36
CA VAL A 169 16.24 -25.98 -2.15
C VAL A 169 17.68 -25.43 -2.15
N LYS A 170 17.83 -24.13 -1.98
CA LYS A 170 19.13 -23.50 -1.80
C LYS A 170 19.75 -23.93 -0.46
N PRO A 171 21.05 -24.26 -0.43
CA PRO A 171 21.70 -24.58 0.85
C PRO A 171 21.63 -23.42 1.84
N LYS A 172 21.60 -23.73 3.12
CA LYS A 172 21.57 -22.72 4.20
C LYS A 172 22.78 -21.81 4.19
N GLU A 173 23.89 -22.33 3.72
CA GLU A 173 25.18 -21.61 3.63
C GLU A 173 25.21 -20.60 2.48
N TYR A 174 24.28 -20.72 1.51
CA TYR A 174 24.17 -19.75 0.43
C TYR A 174 23.48 -18.50 0.96
N VAL A 175 24.19 -17.38 0.94
CA VAL A 175 23.66 -16.07 1.36
C VAL A 175 23.22 -15.31 0.13
N GLU A 176 21.94 -14.91 0.07
CA GLU A 176 21.44 -14.09 -1.02
C GLU A 176 21.84 -12.63 -0.77
N PRO A 177 22.70 -12.04 -1.63
CA PRO A 177 23.20 -10.67 -1.38
C PRO A 177 22.12 -9.59 -1.27
N ARG A 178 20.97 -9.81 -1.90
CA ARG A 178 19.87 -8.84 -1.89
C ARG A 178 18.78 -9.16 -0.87
N ILE A 179 19.01 -10.15 0.00
CA ILE A 179 18.01 -10.54 1.01
C ILE A 179 17.66 -9.35 1.93
N PHE A 180 16.42 -9.24 2.34
CA PHE A 180 16.01 -8.34 3.40
C PHE A 180 15.87 -9.14 4.71
N PRO A 181 16.31 -8.64 5.86
CA PRO A 181 17.08 -7.41 6.07
C PRO A 181 18.55 -7.53 5.57
N LYS A 182 19.13 -6.39 5.27
CA LYS A 182 20.51 -6.32 4.79
C LYS A 182 21.49 -6.91 5.81
N GLY A 183 22.41 -7.71 5.31
CA GLY A 183 23.48 -8.30 6.13
C GLY A 183 23.12 -9.62 6.83
N MET A 184 21.89 -10.09 6.65
CA MET A 184 21.48 -11.36 7.25
C MET A 184 22.03 -12.53 6.42
N PRO A 185 22.48 -13.63 7.08
CA PRO A 185 23.03 -14.80 6.39
C PRO A 185 21.90 -15.73 5.91
N TRP A 186 20.96 -15.20 5.13
CA TRP A 186 19.76 -15.92 4.71
C TRP A 186 19.62 -15.95 3.18
N ASN A 187 18.74 -16.83 2.72
CA ASN A 187 18.24 -16.84 1.35
C ASN A 187 16.72 -17.07 1.38
N GLU A 188 16.10 -17.08 0.22
CA GLU A 188 14.63 -17.18 0.13
C GLU A 188 14.08 -18.54 0.57
N ASP A 189 14.90 -19.58 0.56
CA ASP A 189 14.49 -20.93 0.95
C ASP A 189 14.80 -21.22 2.43
N ASN A 190 15.75 -20.46 3.02
CA ASN A 190 16.17 -20.58 4.41
C ASN A 190 16.31 -19.17 4.99
N TYR A 191 15.25 -18.70 5.66
CA TYR A 191 15.05 -17.31 6.03
C TYR A 191 14.60 -17.17 7.48
N GLY A 192 15.12 -16.16 8.15
CA GLY A 192 14.66 -15.81 9.50
C GLY A 192 15.41 -16.56 10.60
N PRO A 193 14.90 -16.50 11.84
CA PRO A 193 13.62 -15.87 12.23
C PRO A 193 13.65 -14.34 12.16
N LEU A 194 12.57 -13.74 11.63
CA LEU A 194 12.40 -12.29 11.57
C LEU A 194 11.10 -11.90 12.27
N VAL A 195 11.19 -11.02 13.26
CA VAL A 195 10.00 -10.43 13.88
C VAL A 195 9.49 -9.30 12.97
N VAL A 196 8.22 -9.38 12.58
CA VAL A 196 7.57 -8.33 11.80
C VAL A 196 7.31 -7.15 12.73
N PRO A 197 7.89 -5.97 12.48
CA PRO A 197 7.72 -4.85 13.41
C PRO A 197 6.25 -4.43 13.53
N LYS A 198 5.88 -3.99 14.71
CA LYS A 198 4.57 -3.39 14.97
C LYS A 198 4.76 -2.04 15.65
N LYS A 199 3.77 -1.18 15.53
CA LYS A 199 3.75 0.11 16.21
C LYS A 199 3.97 -0.08 17.73
N GLY A 200 4.91 0.66 18.28
CA GLY A 200 5.30 0.56 19.69
C GLY A 200 6.33 -0.53 20.00
N TYR A 201 6.68 -1.38 19.04
CA TYR A 201 7.73 -2.39 19.25
C TYR A 201 9.10 -1.70 19.28
N THR A 202 9.88 -2.00 20.31
CA THR A 202 11.21 -1.40 20.50
C THR A 202 12.30 -2.43 20.25
N VAL A 203 13.25 -2.09 19.37
CA VAL A 203 14.44 -2.90 19.10
C VAL A 203 15.66 -2.20 19.69
N ARG A 204 16.60 -2.97 20.24
CA ARG A 204 17.92 -2.45 20.58
C ARG A 204 18.70 -2.24 19.29
N LEU A 205 19.41 -1.12 19.21
CA LEU A 205 20.25 -0.80 18.06
C LEU A 205 21.73 -0.79 18.47
N ASN A 206 22.53 -1.45 17.66
CA ASN A 206 23.99 -1.42 17.74
C ASN A 206 24.57 -1.52 16.33
N ILE A 207 25.88 -1.45 16.21
CA ILE A 207 26.58 -1.49 14.92
C ILE A 207 26.39 -2.82 14.17
N GLU A 208 26.11 -3.90 14.90
CA GLU A 208 25.96 -5.24 14.30
C GLU A 208 24.60 -5.43 13.66
N ASN A 209 23.56 -4.76 14.19
CA ASN A 209 22.18 -4.98 13.72
C ASN A 209 21.51 -3.76 13.08
N VAL A 210 22.14 -2.59 13.11
CA VAL A 210 21.51 -1.37 12.59
C VAL A 210 21.16 -1.48 11.11
N GLU A 211 21.96 -2.17 10.32
CA GLU A 211 21.70 -2.34 8.87
C GLU A 211 20.40 -3.12 8.60
N GLN A 212 19.99 -4.00 9.53
CA GLN A 212 18.70 -4.71 9.43
C GLN A 212 17.52 -3.74 9.44
N TRP A 213 17.64 -2.66 10.18
CA TRP A 213 16.54 -1.75 10.45
C TRP A 213 16.67 -0.39 9.75
N ARG A 214 17.87 -0.07 9.24
CA ARG A 214 18.21 1.25 8.67
C ARG A 214 17.14 1.74 7.70
N THR A 215 16.83 0.98 6.67
CA THR A 215 15.91 1.41 5.62
C THR A 215 14.49 1.61 6.15
N ILE A 216 14.05 0.74 7.06
CA ILE A 216 12.72 0.87 7.68
C ILE A 216 12.64 2.16 8.49
N ILE A 217 13.67 2.41 9.32
CA ILE A 217 13.74 3.63 10.15
C ILE A 217 13.78 4.87 9.25
N ASP A 218 14.66 4.87 8.25
CA ASP A 218 14.77 5.99 7.31
C ASP A 218 13.44 6.26 6.61
N ARG A 219 12.72 5.21 6.20
CA ARG A 219 11.38 5.34 5.58
C ARG A 219 10.35 5.94 6.53
N GLU A 220 10.40 5.62 7.84
CA GLU A 220 9.50 6.22 8.82
C GLU A 220 9.74 7.73 8.99
N TYR A 221 10.97 8.18 8.76
CA TYR A 221 11.34 9.61 8.77
C TYR A 221 11.16 10.27 7.38
N GLY A 222 11.02 9.48 6.32
CA GLY A 222 10.94 10.00 4.95
C GLY A 222 12.25 10.52 4.38
N LYS A 223 13.35 10.36 5.13
CA LYS A 223 14.70 10.82 4.78
C LYS A 223 15.74 9.91 5.43
N ARG A 224 16.98 9.94 4.93
CA ARG A 224 18.07 9.19 5.56
C ARG A 224 18.45 9.87 6.86
N VAL A 225 18.24 9.20 7.97
CA VAL A 225 18.51 9.70 9.32
C VAL A 225 19.43 8.79 10.12
N VAL A 226 19.56 7.52 9.71
CA VAL A 226 20.35 6.54 10.45
C VAL A 226 21.80 6.60 9.98
N ASN A 227 22.70 6.94 10.90
CA ASN A 227 24.15 6.99 10.64
C ASN A 227 24.92 6.19 11.68
N ILE A 228 26.15 5.85 11.35
CA ILE A 228 27.11 5.22 12.27
C ILE A 228 28.29 6.18 12.40
N SER A 229 28.57 6.61 13.61
CA SER A 229 29.72 7.45 13.92
C SER A 229 30.61 6.73 14.93
N GLY A 230 31.74 6.21 14.42
CA GLY A 230 32.57 5.33 15.22
C GLY A 230 31.80 4.05 15.61
N ASN A 231 31.64 3.83 16.88
CA ASN A 231 30.94 2.68 17.47
C ASN A 231 29.51 2.99 17.92
N VAL A 232 28.97 4.15 17.50
CA VAL A 232 27.67 4.64 17.98
C VAL A 232 26.71 4.79 16.81
N VAL A 233 25.48 4.28 16.99
CA VAL A 233 24.37 4.50 16.04
C VAL A 233 23.72 5.85 16.40
N THR A 234 23.49 6.66 15.37
CA THR A 234 22.77 7.94 15.55
C THR A 234 21.52 7.95 14.67
N ILE A 235 20.47 8.64 15.16
CA ILE A 235 19.28 8.97 14.38
C ILE A 235 19.09 10.48 14.46
N GLU A 236 19.05 11.16 13.31
CA GLU A 236 19.06 12.63 13.22
C GLU A 236 20.24 13.21 14.02
N ASP A 237 21.41 12.57 13.91
CA ASP A 237 22.68 12.92 14.56
C ASP A 237 22.66 12.79 16.10
N VAL A 238 21.58 12.27 16.69
CA VAL A 238 21.46 12.00 18.13
C VAL A 238 21.84 10.53 18.39
N PRO A 239 22.79 10.25 19.31
CA PRO A 239 23.12 8.88 19.67
C PRO A 239 21.93 8.12 20.27
N VAL A 240 21.69 6.92 19.77
CA VAL A 240 20.58 6.06 20.23
C VAL A 240 21.07 4.64 20.52
N ARG A 241 20.39 3.97 21.45
CA ARG A 241 20.62 2.55 21.78
C ARG A 241 19.40 1.67 21.46
N SER A 242 18.31 2.30 21.04
CA SER A 242 17.08 1.59 20.69
C SER A 242 16.24 2.45 19.76
N TYR A 243 15.30 1.79 19.09
CA TYR A 243 14.31 2.45 18.25
C TYR A 243 12.95 1.83 18.48
N THR A 244 11.92 2.68 18.58
CA THR A 244 10.52 2.26 18.70
C THR A 244 9.80 2.55 17.38
N PHE A 245 9.30 1.49 16.73
CA PHE A 245 8.63 1.63 15.45
C PHE A 245 7.33 2.42 15.57
N LYS A 246 7.10 3.31 14.61
CA LYS A 246 5.94 4.22 14.58
C LYS A 246 4.77 3.64 13.81
N LYS A 247 5.00 2.56 13.02
CA LYS A 247 4.01 1.97 12.11
C LYS A 247 3.90 0.46 12.29
N ASP A 248 2.81 -0.09 11.82
CA ASP A 248 2.61 -1.53 11.67
C ASP A 248 3.15 -2.00 10.33
N TYR A 249 3.81 -3.15 10.33
CA TYR A 249 4.40 -3.75 9.13
C TYR A 249 3.77 -5.10 8.84
N TYR A 250 3.73 -5.45 7.56
CA TYR A 250 3.16 -6.72 7.07
C TYR A 250 4.19 -7.39 6.18
N PHE A 251 4.36 -8.70 6.36
CA PHE A 251 5.30 -9.50 5.58
C PHE A 251 4.56 -10.08 4.37
N MET A 252 4.96 -9.66 3.19
CA MET A 252 4.34 -10.06 1.94
C MET A 252 5.19 -11.08 1.22
N UNK A 253 4.67 -12.16 0.90
CA UNK A 253 5.47 -13.16 0.28
C UNK A 253 5.16 -13.15 -1.16
N UNK A 254 5.95 -13.49 -1.82
CA UNK A 254 5.72 -13.85 -3.14
C UNK A 254 5.58 -15.30 -3.14
N UNK A 255 4.67 -15.65 -3.22
CA UNK A 255 4.42 -17.02 -3.26
C UNK A 255 4.98 -17.65 -4.47
N UNK A 256 5.27 -17.16 -5.16
CA UNK A 256 5.84 -17.78 -6.26
C UNK A 256 7.24 -17.27 -6.30
N UNK A 257 7.74 -17.70 -5.94
CA UNK A 257 9.03 -17.45 -5.95
C UNK A 257 9.54 -17.20 -7.26
N UNK A 258 8.87 -16.75 -7.64
CA UNK A 258 9.07 -16.64 -8.89
C UNK A 258 9.89 -15.60 -9.33
N UNK A 259 10.26 -15.37 -9.05
CA UNK A 259 10.66 -14.45 -9.64
C UNK A 259 11.70 -14.49 -10.56
N UNK A 260 11.28 -14.68 -11.32
CA UNK A 260 12.09 -14.63 -12.28
C UNK A 260 12.82 -13.42 -12.43
N UNK A 261 12.57 -12.65 -11.93
CA UNK A 261 13.36 -11.70 -12.07
C UNK A 261 14.52 -11.95 -11.32
N VAL A 262 15.50 -11.92 -11.91
CA VAL A 262 16.80 -12.15 -11.37
C VAL A 262 17.05 -11.25 -10.14
N GLY A 263 17.09 -11.86 -8.98
CA GLY A 263 17.70 -11.28 -7.79
C GLY A 263 16.88 -10.32 -6.96
N GLU A 264 15.57 -10.33 -7.06
CA GLU A 264 14.71 -9.61 -6.09
C GLU A 264 14.15 -10.62 -5.09
N ALA A 265 14.70 -10.63 -3.89
CA ALA A 265 14.09 -11.34 -2.78
C ALA A 265 12.82 -10.56 -2.40
N PHE A 266 11.67 -11.05 -2.79
CA PHE A 266 10.38 -10.40 -2.59
C PHE A 266 9.86 -10.58 -1.18
N ILE A 267 10.70 -10.25 -0.23
CA ILE A 267 10.29 -10.12 1.16
C ILE A 267 10.14 -8.61 1.37
N THR A 268 8.92 -8.15 1.27
CA THR A 268 8.63 -6.74 1.44
C THR A 268 7.89 -6.54 2.76
N LEU A 269 8.48 -5.77 3.63
CA LEU A 269 7.77 -5.24 4.78
C LEU A 269 7.02 -3.98 4.31
N PHE A 270 5.73 -4.13 4.21
CA PHE A 270 4.82 -3.04 3.85
C PHE A 270 4.34 -2.35 5.12
N SER A 271 4.48 -1.04 5.21
CA SER A 271 3.97 -0.28 6.35
C SER A 271 2.53 0.16 6.09
N TRP A 272 1.69 -0.06 7.09
CA TRP A 272 0.30 0.36 7.09
C TRP A 272 0.15 1.56 8.03
N ASN A 273 -0.39 2.66 7.52
CA ASN A 273 -0.61 3.83 8.35
C ASN A 273 -2.10 3.98 8.65
N ARG A 274 -2.48 3.61 9.88
CA ARG A 274 -3.85 3.70 10.37
C ARG A 274 -4.20 5.11 10.89
N ASP A 275 -3.17 5.86 11.26
CA ASP A 275 -3.34 7.07 12.05
C ASP A 275 -3.09 8.35 11.24
N ILE A 276 -3.92 8.55 10.19
CA ILE A 276 -4.06 9.91 9.68
C ILE A 276 -5.28 10.47 10.43
N PRO A 277 -5.09 11.34 11.42
CA PRO A 277 -6.24 11.92 12.09
C PRO A 277 -7.08 12.71 11.10
N MET A 278 -8.39 12.65 11.24
CA MET A 278 -9.35 13.39 10.38
C MET A 278 -9.02 14.89 10.35
N SER A 279 -8.45 15.42 11.44
CA SER A 279 -7.95 16.81 11.53
C SER A 279 -6.89 17.10 10.45
N ASP A 280 -6.02 16.14 10.14
CA ASP A 280 -4.98 16.35 9.13
C ASP A 280 -5.53 16.24 7.71
N ILE A 281 -6.57 15.45 7.50
CA ILE A 281 -7.32 15.41 6.25
C ILE A 281 -7.97 16.78 5.99
N PHE A 282 -8.62 17.34 6.99
CA PHE A 282 -9.23 18.69 6.88
C PHE A 282 -8.17 19.78 6.69
N ARG A 283 -7.02 19.63 7.31
CA ARG A 283 -5.89 20.57 7.16
C ARG A 283 -5.32 20.50 5.74
N LEU A 284 -5.19 19.31 5.17
CA LEU A 284 -4.75 19.11 3.78
C LEU A 284 -5.78 19.66 2.79
N LEU A 285 -7.06 19.43 3.02
CA LEU A 285 -8.14 19.98 2.19
C LEU A 285 -8.21 21.50 2.29
N GLY A 286 -7.96 22.07 3.49
CA GLY A 286 -7.95 23.51 3.73
C GLY A 286 -6.71 24.21 3.19
N SER A 287 -5.63 23.48 2.89
CA SER A 287 -4.40 24.05 2.32
C SER A 287 -4.43 24.18 0.81
N ILE A 288 -5.46 23.67 0.15
CA ILE A 288 -5.67 23.88 -1.29
C ILE A 288 -6.07 25.35 -1.46
N ARG A 289 -5.11 26.18 -1.79
CA ARG A 289 -5.37 27.59 -2.04
C ARG A 289 -6.16 27.76 -3.35
N PRO A 290 -7.29 28.49 -3.33
CA PRO A 290 -8.11 28.68 -4.54
C PRO A 290 -7.36 29.32 -5.71
N ASP A 291 -6.31 30.10 -5.43
CA ASP A 291 -5.49 30.78 -6.43
C ASP A 291 -4.66 29.81 -7.31
N ARG A 292 -4.36 28.60 -6.84
CA ARG A 292 -3.67 27.59 -7.67
C ARG A 292 -4.62 26.82 -8.59
N VAL A 293 -5.89 26.72 -8.24
CA VAL A 293 -6.89 26.05 -9.07
C VAL A 293 -7.24 26.92 -10.31
N LEU A 294 -7.26 28.24 -10.11
CA LEU A 294 -7.58 29.19 -11.20
C LEU A 294 -6.48 29.31 -12.27
N LYS A 295 -5.22 29.02 -11.92
CA LYS A 295 -4.11 29.03 -12.90
C LYS A 295 -4.09 27.80 -13.84
N LEU A 296 -4.89 26.79 -13.54
CA LEU A 296 -4.98 25.57 -14.36
C LEU A 296 -6.10 25.64 -15.42
N LEU A 297 -6.91 26.72 -15.38
CA LEU A 297 -8.04 26.89 -16.31
C LEU A 297 -7.79 27.99 -17.36
N HIS A 298 -6.58 28.55 -17.42
CA HIS A 298 -6.08 29.46 -18.43
C HIS A 298 -4.82 28.90 -19.10
#